data_3684de891cd88dd2fa9340de6cf7cad8
#
_entry.id   3684de891cd88dd2fa9340de6cf7cad8
#
_cell.length_a   1.000
_cell.length_b   1.000
_cell.length_c   1.000
_cell.angle_alpha   90.00
_cell.angle_beta   90.00
_cell.angle_gamma   90.00
#
_symmetry.space_group_name_H-M   'P 1'
#
loop_
_entity.id
_entity.type
_entity.pdbx_description
1 polymer ?
#
loop_
_entity_poly.entity_id
_entity_poly.type
_entity_poly.pdbx_seq_one_letter_code
_entity_poly.pdbx_strand_id
1 'polypeptide(L)'
;MIFRFWGTRGSLPVALSGPGVRDKVRRALQQAAGRSFASDTDLDQFIDNELDFPTSHGFGGNSSCVEVVGGDNYVICDMGSGLRQFGQQVMADLGPGVPQRYDFFMSHVHWDHIIGLPF
;
A
#
# COMPACT_ATOMS: atom_id res chain seq x y z
N MET A 1 -11.31 5.05 14.53
CA MET A 1 -10.74 3.77 14.06
C MET A 1 -10.44 3.92 12.57
N ILE A 2 -9.22 3.68 12.16
CA ILE A 2 -8.77 3.75 10.76
C ILE A 2 -8.26 2.37 10.37
N PHE A 3 -8.61 1.91 9.17
CA PHE A 3 -8.06 0.69 8.58
C PHE A 3 -7.12 1.07 7.44
N ARG A 4 -5.90 0.55 7.46
CA ARG A 4 -4.93 0.72 6.40
C ARG A 4 -4.67 -0.62 5.73
N PHE A 5 -4.87 -0.68 4.43
CA PHE A 5 -4.72 -1.89 3.63
C PHE A 5 -3.31 -1.95 3.02
N TRP A 6 -2.50 -2.87 3.50
CA TRP A 6 -1.17 -3.16 2.98
C TRP A 6 -1.21 -4.27 1.92
N GLY A 7 -2.23 -5.11 1.98
CA GLY A 7 -2.52 -6.15 1.01
C GLY A 7 -4.01 -6.49 0.99
N THR A 8 -4.58 -6.58 -0.20
CA THR A 8 -6.02 -6.79 -0.40
C THR A 8 -6.33 -7.96 -1.33
N ARG A 9 -5.31 -8.65 -1.81
CA ARG A 9 -5.50 -9.75 -2.76
C ARG A 9 -5.74 -11.06 -2.01
N GLY A 10 -6.58 -11.92 -2.59
CA GLY A 10 -6.71 -13.31 -2.17
C GLY A 10 -5.48 -14.14 -2.56
N SER A 11 -5.64 -15.42 -2.80
CA SER A 11 -4.57 -16.43 -2.89
C SER A 11 -3.37 -16.08 -3.77
N LEU A 12 -3.56 -15.29 -4.83
CA LEU A 12 -2.48 -14.89 -5.73
C LEU A 12 -2.42 -13.37 -5.89
N PRO A 13 -1.36 -12.71 -5.40
CA PRO A 13 -1.08 -11.31 -5.74
C PRO A 13 -0.92 -11.13 -7.25
N VAL A 14 -1.41 -10.02 -7.77
CA VAL A 14 -1.34 -9.71 -9.20
C VAL A 14 -0.60 -8.40 -9.39
N ALA A 15 0.59 -8.49 -9.95
CA ALA A 15 1.36 -7.31 -10.33
C ALA A 15 0.64 -6.51 -11.43
N LEU A 16 0.81 -5.20 -11.38
CA LEU A 16 0.31 -4.33 -12.44
C LEU A 16 1.04 -4.66 -13.76
N SER A 17 0.27 -4.99 -14.80
CA SER A 17 0.83 -5.33 -16.11
C SER A 17 1.32 -4.10 -16.89
N GLY A 18 2.20 -4.29 -17.86
CA GLY A 18 2.65 -3.21 -18.75
C GLY A 18 1.50 -2.43 -19.41
N PRO A 19 0.48 -3.10 -20.00
CA PRO A 19 -0.73 -2.42 -20.49
C PRO A 19 -1.46 -1.62 -19.41
N GLY A 20 -1.54 -2.14 -18.16
CA GLY A 20 -2.14 -1.45 -17.04
C GLY A 20 -1.38 -0.17 -16.65
N VAL A 21 -0.05 -0.23 -16.61
CA VAL A 21 0.80 0.96 -16.39
C VAL A 21 0.56 1.99 -17.50
N ARG A 22 0.58 1.55 -18.76
CA ARG A 22 0.33 2.44 -19.90
C ARG A 22 -1.03 3.13 -19.82
N ASP A 23 -2.08 2.42 -19.41
CA ASP A 23 -3.42 3.00 -19.25
C ASP A 23 -3.45 4.06 -18.14
N LYS A 24 -2.80 3.82 -17.01
CA LYS A 24 -2.65 4.81 -15.92
C LYS A 24 -1.93 6.07 -16.40
N VAL A 25 -0.79 5.92 -17.08
CA VAL A 25 -0.04 7.05 -17.63
C VAL A 25 -0.90 7.86 -18.61
N ARG A 26 -1.64 7.17 -19.49
CA ARG A 26 -2.54 7.84 -20.44
C ARG A 26 -3.63 8.65 -19.72
N ARG A 27 -4.27 8.06 -18.70
CA ARG A 27 -5.31 8.74 -17.90
C ARG A 27 -4.74 9.94 -17.15
N ALA A 28 -3.57 9.80 -16.53
CA ALA A 28 -2.90 10.92 -15.86
C ALA A 28 -2.62 12.08 -16.82
N LEU A 29 -2.08 11.78 -18.01
CA LEU A 29 -1.85 12.79 -19.04
C LEU A 29 -3.15 13.44 -19.55
N GLN A 30 -4.24 12.69 -19.68
CA GLN A 30 -5.54 13.22 -20.06
C GLN A 30 -6.10 14.16 -18.98
N GLN A 31 -5.95 13.83 -17.70
CA GLN A 31 -6.39 14.68 -16.59
C GLN A 31 -5.51 15.92 -16.42
N ALA A 32 -4.24 15.83 -16.78
CA ALA A 32 -3.30 16.96 -16.80
C ALA A 32 -3.43 17.86 -18.04
N ALA A 33 -4.25 17.51 -19.03
CA ALA A 33 -4.33 18.24 -20.28
C ALA A 33 -4.74 19.71 -20.06
N GLY A 34 -3.98 20.63 -20.66
CA GLY A 34 -4.20 22.08 -20.51
C GLY A 34 -3.69 22.69 -19.19
N ARG A 35 -3.04 21.89 -18.33
CA ARG A 35 -2.40 22.39 -17.10
C ARG A 35 -0.93 22.72 -17.34
N SER A 36 -0.41 23.62 -16.51
CA SER A 36 1.02 23.88 -16.38
C SER A 36 1.42 23.72 -14.91
N PHE A 37 2.54 23.08 -14.66
CA PHE A 37 3.10 22.91 -13.31
C PHE A 37 4.36 23.76 -13.24
N ALA A 38 4.40 24.66 -12.26
CA ALA A 38 5.53 25.57 -12.07
C ALA A 38 6.65 24.94 -11.25
N SER A 39 6.34 23.87 -10.51
CA SER A 39 7.27 23.17 -9.61
C SER A 39 6.89 21.69 -9.46
N ASP A 40 7.83 20.89 -8.94
CA ASP A 40 7.54 19.51 -8.56
C ASP A 40 6.47 19.43 -7.46
N THR A 41 6.44 20.43 -6.56
CA THR A 41 5.39 20.50 -5.51
C THR A 41 3.99 20.63 -6.11
N ASP A 42 3.82 21.43 -7.16
CA ASP A 42 2.52 21.57 -7.86
C ASP A 42 2.13 20.27 -8.55
N LEU A 43 3.13 19.54 -9.09
CA LEU A 43 2.92 18.25 -9.72
C LEU A 43 2.51 17.19 -8.67
N ASP A 44 3.19 17.14 -7.52
CA ASP A 44 2.86 16.24 -6.42
C ASP A 44 1.45 16.50 -5.88
N GLN A 45 1.07 17.77 -5.68
CA GLN A 45 -0.28 18.14 -5.27
C GLN A 45 -1.34 17.67 -6.28
N PHE A 46 -1.07 17.79 -7.56
CA PHE A 46 -1.97 17.28 -8.60
C PHE A 46 -2.11 15.75 -8.52
N ILE A 47 -1.00 15.04 -8.36
CA ILE A 47 -0.98 13.57 -8.25
C ILE A 47 -1.76 13.11 -7.02
N ASP A 48 -1.52 13.73 -5.86
CA ASP A 48 -2.04 13.28 -4.57
C ASP A 48 -3.50 13.67 -4.32
N ASN A 49 -3.94 14.80 -4.88
CA ASN A 49 -5.24 15.36 -4.51
C ASN A 49 -6.25 15.43 -5.68
N GLU A 50 -5.80 15.40 -6.92
CA GLU A 50 -6.68 15.60 -8.07
C GLU A 50 -6.80 14.40 -9.00
N LEU A 51 -5.77 13.54 -9.09
CA LEU A 51 -5.90 12.27 -9.81
C LEU A 51 -6.83 11.32 -9.06
N ASP A 52 -7.65 10.59 -9.79
CA ASP A 52 -8.46 9.53 -9.20
C ASP A 52 -7.60 8.40 -8.65
N PHE A 53 -8.09 7.74 -7.60
CA PHE A 53 -7.39 6.65 -6.93
C PHE A 53 -6.95 5.52 -7.88
N PRO A 54 -7.78 5.04 -8.84
CA PRO A 54 -7.33 4.05 -9.80
C PRO A 54 -6.17 4.48 -10.69
N THR A 55 -5.99 5.77 -10.93
CA THR A 55 -4.89 6.32 -11.75
C THR A 55 -3.63 6.51 -10.92
N SER A 56 -3.72 7.13 -9.74
CA SER A 56 -2.56 7.47 -8.90
C SER A 56 -2.03 6.29 -8.09
N HIS A 57 -2.86 5.30 -7.72
CA HIS A 57 -2.48 4.21 -6.80
C HIS A 57 -2.44 2.85 -7.48
N GLY A 58 -1.62 1.95 -6.92
CA GLY A 58 -1.60 0.53 -7.24
C GLY A 58 -2.33 -0.30 -6.17
N PHE A 59 -2.97 -1.39 -6.57
CA PHE A 59 -3.62 -2.34 -5.66
C PHE A 59 -3.57 -3.75 -6.23
N GLY A 60 -3.73 -4.74 -5.34
CA GLY A 60 -3.74 -6.15 -5.73
C GLY A 60 -2.35 -6.78 -5.91
N GLY A 61 -1.27 -6.04 -5.65
CA GLY A 61 0.10 -6.55 -5.69
C GLY A 61 0.52 -7.35 -4.44
N ASN A 62 -0.27 -7.27 -3.37
CA ASN A 62 0.01 -7.97 -2.12
C ASN A 62 -1.20 -8.76 -1.62
N SER A 63 -0.94 -9.93 -1.01
CA SER A 63 -1.92 -10.71 -0.30
C SER A 63 -2.24 -10.12 1.08
N SER A 64 -3.31 -10.62 1.71
CA SER A 64 -4.01 -10.02 2.85
C SER A 64 -3.09 -9.55 3.97
N CYS A 65 -3.15 -8.26 4.25
CA CYS A 65 -2.52 -7.64 5.42
C CYS A 65 -3.23 -6.30 5.70
N VAL A 66 -3.89 -6.19 6.84
CA VAL A 66 -4.66 -5.00 7.21
C VAL A 66 -4.23 -4.51 8.59
N GLU A 67 -3.81 -3.26 8.67
CA GLU A 67 -3.52 -2.59 9.93
C GLU A 67 -4.77 -1.91 10.48
N VAL A 68 -5.04 -2.10 11.77
CA VAL A 68 -6.02 -1.32 12.52
C VAL A 68 -5.28 -0.22 13.26
N VAL A 69 -5.37 1.00 12.72
CA VAL A 69 -4.63 2.15 13.24
C VAL A 69 -5.33 2.72 14.47
N GLY A 70 -4.58 2.85 15.55
CA GLY A 70 -5.03 3.47 16.80
C GLY A 70 -4.54 2.69 18.03
N GLY A 71 -4.11 3.41 19.08
CA GLY A 71 -3.51 2.85 20.28
C GLY A 71 -1.97 2.81 20.22
N ASP A 72 -1.38 2.18 21.24
CA ASP A 72 0.08 2.16 21.44
C ASP A 72 0.78 0.98 20.76
N ASN A 73 0.01 0.03 20.23
CA ASN A 73 0.52 -1.17 19.58
C ASN A 73 0.09 -1.20 18.11
N TYR A 74 0.87 -1.89 17.29
CA TYR A 74 0.46 -2.24 15.94
C TYR A 74 -0.47 -3.46 15.97
N VAL A 75 -1.68 -3.27 15.47
CA VAL A 75 -2.68 -4.35 15.35
C VAL A 75 -2.82 -4.71 13.88
N ILE A 76 -2.48 -5.94 13.54
CA ILE A 76 -2.42 -6.42 12.17
C ILE A 76 -3.33 -7.63 11.99
N CYS A 77 -4.19 -7.59 10.98
CA CYS A 77 -5.00 -8.72 10.55
C CYS A 77 -4.37 -9.36 9.33
N ASP A 78 -4.00 -10.62 9.45
CA ASP A 78 -3.25 -11.45 8.51
C ASP A 78 -1.81 -10.96 8.22
N MET A 79 -0.95 -11.90 7.88
CA MET A 79 0.48 -11.68 7.60
C MET A 79 0.82 -12.08 6.16
N GLY A 80 -0.02 -11.68 5.21
CA GLY A 80 0.26 -11.88 3.79
C GLY A 80 1.43 -11.02 3.30
N SER A 81 1.71 -11.02 2.00
CA SER A 81 2.88 -10.33 1.46
C SER A 81 2.88 -8.81 1.68
N GLY A 82 1.71 -8.21 1.99
CA GLY A 82 1.59 -6.81 2.41
C GLY A 82 2.33 -6.48 3.70
N LEU A 83 2.60 -7.48 4.56
CA LEU A 83 3.33 -7.29 5.81
C LEU A 83 4.74 -6.72 5.59
N ARG A 84 5.39 -7.07 4.48
CA ARG A 84 6.69 -6.51 4.13
C ARG A 84 6.66 -4.99 3.96
N GLN A 85 5.67 -4.46 3.24
CA GLN A 85 5.53 -3.00 3.06
C GLN A 85 5.19 -2.31 4.37
N PHE A 86 4.32 -2.91 5.18
CA PHE A 86 4.05 -2.43 6.52
C PHE A 86 5.33 -2.33 7.36
N GLY A 87 6.14 -3.40 7.41
CA GLY A 87 7.40 -3.41 8.15
C GLY A 87 8.40 -2.38 7.65
N GLN A 88 8.50 -2.17 6.34
CA GLN A 88 9.33 -1.11 5.74
C GLN A 88 8.87 0.29 6.18
N GLN A 89 7.57 0.53 6.22
CA GLN A 89 7.02 1.82 6.70
C GLN A 89 7.33 2.04 8.18
N VAL A 90 7.13 1.03 9.03
CA VAL A 90 7.47 1.14 10.46
C VAL A 90 8.95 1.44 10.67
N MET A 91 9.84 0.78 9.91
CA MET A 91 11.28 1.07 9.97
C MET A 91 11.64 2.48 9.47
N ALA A 92 10.93 2.98 8.46
CA ALA A 92 11.12 4.34 7.97
C ALA A 92 10.69 5.40 8.99
N ASP A 93 9.57 5.14 9.69
CA ASP A 93 9.01 6.09 10.64
C ASP A 93 9.79 6.14 11.98
N LEU A 94 10.26 4.99 12.46
CA LEU A 94 10.84 4.85 13.80
C LEU A 94 12.35 4.60 13.80
N GLY A 95 12.92 4.21 12.67
CA GLY A 95 14.29 3.77 12.56
C GLY A 95 14.48 2.26 12.85
N PRO A 96 15.60 1.68 12.38
CA PRO A 96 15.88 0.26 12.56
C PRO A 96 16.20 -0.07 14.04
N GLY A 97 15.70 -1.21 14.48
CA GLY A 97 16.01 -1.75 15.80
C GLY A 97 15.26 -1.13 16.97
N VAL A 98 14.30 -0.25 16.73
CA VAL A 98 13.40 0.26 17.78
C VAL A 98 12.37 -0.83 18.09
N PRO A 99 12.36 -1.40 19.34
CA PRO A 99 11.40 -2.42 19.71
C PRO A 99 9.96 -1.92 19.62
N GLN A 100 9.11 -2.69 18.97
CA GLN A 100 7.68 -2.40 18.85
C GLN A 100 6.86 -3.62 19.27
N ARG A 101 5.65 -3.38 19.75
CA ARG A 101 4.69 -4.43 20.00
C ARG A 101 3.74 -4.58 18.84
N TYR A 102 3.64 -5.82 18.38
CA TYR A 102 2.75 -6.23 17.30
C TYR A 102 1.76 -7.27 17.81
N ASP A 103 0.48 -7.01 17.61
CA ASP A 103 -0.60 -7.95 17.92
C ASP A 103 -1.18 -8.44 16.59
N PHE A 104 -0.94 -9.70 16.23
CA PHE A 104 -1.40 -10.31 14.98
C PHE A 104 -2.68 -11.11 15.20
N PHE A 105 -3.67 -10.83 14.40
CA PHE A 105 -4.93 -11.57 14.33
C PHE A 105 -5.02 -12.31 13.00
N MET A 106 -4.98 -13.64 13.06
CA MET A 106 -5.00 -14.49 11.88
C MET A 106 -6.42 -14.93 11.56
N SER A 107 -6.84 -14.70 10.32
CA SER A 107 -8.12 -15.25 9.85
C SER A 107 -8.03 -16.76 9.67
N HIS A 108 -6.94 -17.23 9.07
CA HIS A 108 -6.58 -18.64 8.93
C HIS A 108 -5.12 -18.77 8.47
N VAL A 109 -4.60 -20.00 8.41
CA VAL A 109 -3.17 -20.28 8.17
C VAL A 109 -2.86 -20.76 6.74
N HIS A 110 -3.59 -20.29 5.74
CA HIS A 110 -3.20 -20.50 4.36
C HIS A 110 -1.96 -19.68 4.02
N TRP A 111 -1.19 -20.14 3.03
CA TRP A 111 0.11 -19.58 2.69
C TRP A 111 0.07 -18.09 2.35
N ASP A 112 -0.93 -17.65 1.64
CA ASP A 112 -1.15 -16.24 1.27
C ASP A 112 -1.46 -15.31 2.46
N HIS A 113 -1.81 -15.88 3.63
CA HIS A 113 -2.04 -15.13 4.88
C HIS A 113 -0.85 -15.16 5.85
N ILE A 114 0.21 -15.90 5.54
CA ILE A 114 1.40 -16.03 6.41
C ILE A 114 2.73 -15.75 5.69
N ILE A 115 2.74 -15.65 4.37
CA ILE A 115 3.97 -15.57 3.56
C ILE A 115 4.80 -14.31 3.86
N GLY A 116 4.21 -13.26 4.39
CA GLY A 116 4.92 -12.02 4.71
C GLY A 116 5.77 -12.08 5.98
N LEU A 117 5.54 -13.07 6.85
CA LEU A 117 6.20 -13.14 8.15
C LEU A 117 7.74 -13.22 8.10
N PRO A 118 8.39 -13.90 7.13
CA PRO A 118 9.85 -13.99 7.07
C PRO A 118 10.57 -12.76 6.49
N PHE A 119 9.84 -11.75 6.01
CA PHE A 119 10.43 -10.65 5.20
C PHE A 119 10.35 -9.28 5.85
#